data_44c69b6789c09bb7e7d3e1bcd47fa5ab
#
_entry.id   44c69b6789c09bb7e7d3e1bcd47fa5ab
#
_cell.length_a   1.000
_cell.length_b   1.000
_cell.length_c   1.000
_cell.angle_alpha   90.00
_cell.angle_beta   90.00
_cell.angle_gamma   90.00
#
_symmetry.space_group_name_H-M   'P 1'
#
loop_
_entity.id
_entity.type
_entity.pdbx_description
1 polymer ?
#
loop_
_entity_poly.entity_id
_entity_poly.type
_entity_poly.pdbx_seq_one_letter_code
_entity_poly.pdbx_strand_id
1 'polypeptide(L)'
;MNYYSISNDNTMGRFLSTLLILSLSIPLLVNCKKDAPSVESFSIEPSTLYVNDEGTQQLDVVVLPETAKKGKFFSSLVWKSDDENIASVDENGLVTGNMRGNTRITASTPDGSLMASCDVVVQLVLTDEKDITKYFEKNFALALNFENKIKDASKITYGEVKEIKGFDVPNVYHEKIISASGLEFLENIETLDLSGCVNMESVKFGTHGKLKKLVAKGCQLTSIDLRGCPALENIDLSSNKLKSFDASGFPKLYYLAINDNELEDINLNGCALLNYLFIRDNKLKSIDMSSIKLLNDNNFNYLYNPGENGEFKIINKNETSRLVSWTMVAGDEKSRVWAYNYSDNAPKIKTQTDKVATTNDVPVTLSVELESQSANVEYHWWHCREAKNTDTGQLMYQTYSKIEDKFDTDGGGNKSIISGSKTGSITFTIAGLHYKKGDELYMLVVYDKDAATITYSKPMTITYK
;
A
#
# COMPACT_ATOMS: atom_id res chain seq x y z
N MET A 1 19.52 -28.41 -7.93
CA MET A 1 20.74 -28.85 -8.66
C MET A 1 21.03 -27.86 -9.76
N ASN A 2 21.96 -26.96 -9.53
CA ASN A 2 22.94 -26.43 -10.48
C ASN A 2 23.80 -25.44 -9.70
N TYR A 3 24.94 -25.94 -9.34
CA TYR A 3 26.06 -25.16 -8.78
C TYR A 3 26.72 -24.41 -9.93
N TYR A 4 26.91 -23.11 -9.80
CA TYR A 4 27.93 -22.40 -10.56
C TYR A 4 29.09 -22.08 -9.61
N SER A 5 30.18 -22.81 -9.81
CA SER A 5 31.49 -22.51 -9.27
C SER A 5 32.09 -21.35 -10.07
N ILE A 6 32.48 -20.30 -9.39
CA ILE A 6 33.31 -19.25 -10.00
C ILE A 6 34.77 -19.59 -9.66
N SER A 7 35.50 -19.95 -10.68
CA SER A 7 36.94 -20.13 -10.63
C SER A 7 37.66 -18.77 -10.54
N ASN A 8 38.59 -18.67 -9.59
CA ASN A 8 39.62 -17.65 -9.57
C ASN A 8 40.49 -17.73 -10.82
N ASP A 9 40.51 -16.66 -11.58
CA ASP A 9 41.63 -16.43 -12.52
C ASP A 9 42.19 -15.02 -12.29
N ASN A 10 43.32 -15.02 -11.60
CA ASN A 10 44.28 -13.93 -11.53
C ASN A 10 45.03 -13.87 -12.84
N THR A 11 44.83 -12.90 -13.68
CA THR A 11 45.79 -12.50 -14.69
C THR A 11 45.99 -11.01 -14.73
N MET A 12 47.12 -10.63 -14.20
CA MET A 12 47.75 -9.34 -14.18
C MET A 12 48.18 -8.96 -15.60
N GLY A 13 47.51 -8.01 -16.22
CA GLY A 13 47.95 -7.42 -17.49
C GLY A 13 48.69 -6.10 -17.25
N ARG A 14 50.01 -6.17 -17.19
CA ARG A 14 50.88 -4.99 -17.25
C ARG A 14 50.96 -4.50 -18.70
N PHE A 15 50.55 -3.29 -19.00
CA PHE A 15 50.97 -2.55 -20.17
C PHE A 15 52.12 -1.61 -19.82
N LEU A 16 53.34 -1.99 -20.19
CA LEU A 16 54.45 -1.08 -20.31
C LEU A 16 54.41 -0.46 -21.70
N SER A 17 54.28 0.82 -21.82
CA SER A 17 54.70 1.56 -23.04
C SER A 17 56.01 2.28 -22.77
N THR A 18 57.07 1.69 -23.28
CA THR A 18 58.40 2.30 -23.37
C THR A 18 58.45 3.32 -24.51
N LEU A 19 58.63 4.58 -24.17
CA LEU A 19 59.08 5.58 -25.16
C LEU A 19 60.54 5.96 -24.86
N LEU A 20 61.43 5.55 -25.74
CA LEU A 20 62.84 5.83 -25.69
C LEU A 20 63.09 7.19 -26.36
N ILE A 21 63.57 8.18 -25.66
CA ILE A 21 64.15 9.38 -26.26
C ILE A 21 65.53 9.59 -25.66
N LEU A 22 66.53 9.42 -26.54
CA LEU A 22 67.92 9.78 -26.32
C LEU A 22 68.08 11.33 -26.43
N SER A 23 68.68 11.98 -25.46
CA SER A 23 69.32 13.26 -25.69
C SER A 23 70.37 13.58 -24.64
N LEU A 24 71.45 14.04 -25.18
CA LEU A 24 72.79 14.36 -24.66
C LEU A 24 72.77 15.18 -23.32
N SER A 25 73.71 14.82 -22.49
CA SER A 25 74.16 15.46 -21.26
C SER A 25 74.91 16.78 -21.47
N ILE A 26 74.57 17.77 -20.65
CA ILE A 26 75.50 18.80 -20.14
C ILE A 26 75.16 19.01 -18.67
N PRO A 27 76.10 18.87 -17.72
CA PRO A 27 75.79 19.13 -16.32
C PRO A 27 75.99 20.60 -16.02
N LEU A 28 74.90 21.34 -15.81
CA LEU A 28 74.95 22.56 -15.02
C LEU A 28 74.48 22.22 -13.61
N LEU A 29 75.43 22.12 -12.68
CA LEU A 29 75.19 22.11 -11.25
C LEU A 29 74.61 23.46 -10.84
N VAL A 30 73.30 23.61 -10.89
CA VAL A 30 72.57 24.60 -10.15
C VAL A 30 71.87 23.86 -9.02
N ASN A 31 72.38 24.04 -7.80
CA ASN A 31 71.80 23.50 -6.58
C ASN A 31 70.55 24.31 -6.19
N CYS A 32 69.51 24.22 -7.03
CA CYS A 32 68.17 24.64 -6.66
C CYS A 32 67.50 23.47 -5.94
N LYS A 33 67.34 23.55 -4.65
CA LYS A 33 66.30 22.79 -3.98
C LYS A 33 65.00 23.19 -4.64
N LYS A 34 64.57 22.43 -5.69
CA LYS A 34 63.19 22.54 -6.14
C LYS A 34 62.32 22.05 -5.00
N ASP A 35 61.60 22.97 -4.38
CA ASP A 35 60.53 22.55 -3.52
C ASP A 35 59.61 21.62 -4.30
N ALA A 36 59.19 20.52 -3.65
CA ALA A 36 58.25 19.61 -4.30
C ALA A 36 57.02 20.39 -4.73
N PRO A 37 56.48 20.13 -5.90
CA PRO A 37 55.27 20.82 -6.37
C PRO A 37 54.12 20.71 -5.37
N SER A 38 53.27 21.72 -5.31
CA SER A 38 52.06 21.71 -4.55
C SER A 38 51.10 20.67 -5.15
N VAL A 39 50.20 20.14 -4.29
CA VAL A 39 49.13 19.25 -4.77
C VAL A 39 48.09 20.09 -5.53
N GLU A 40 47.80 19.70 -6.78
CA GLU A 40 46.82 20.38 -7.63
C GLU A 40 45.45 19.73 -7.54
N SER A 41 45.43 18.41 -7.32
CA SER A 41 44.21 17.61 -7.09
C SER A 41 44.55 16.34 -6.33
N PHE A 42 43.52 15.68 -5.79
CA PHE A 42 43.66 14.36 -5.17
C PHE A 42 42.39 13.56 -5.33
N SER A 43 42.51 12.23 -5.21
CA SER A 43 41.42 11.27 -5.11
C SER A 43 41.59 10.40 -3.88
N ILE A 44 40.49 9.78 -3.43
CA ILE A 44 40.49 8.77 -2.38
C ILE A 44 40.40 7.41 -3.02
N GLU A 45 41.19 6.48 -2.52
CA GLU A 45 41.17 5.09 -2.97
C GLU A 45 40.94 4.13 -1.80
N PRO A 46 40.04 3.14 -2.00
CA PRO A 46 39.18 2.95 -3.16
C PRO A 46 38.07 4.01 -3.24
N SER A 47 37.50 4.22 -4.44
CA SER A 47 36.34 5.10 -4.62
C SER A 47 35.06 4.56 -3.94
N THR A 48 35.01 3.24 -3.72
CA THR A 48 33.99 2.57 -2.92
C THR A 48 34.67 1.61 -1.97
N LEU A 49 34.44 1.78 -0.67
CA LEU A 49 35.00 0.96 0.40
C LEU A 49 33.92 0.02 0.96
N TYR A 50 34.25 -1.27 1.04
CA TYR A 50 33.44 -2.27 1.76
C TYR A 50 34.11 -2.56 3.08
N VAL A 51 33.43 -2.32 4.19
CA VAL A 51 33.92 -2.61 5.54
C VAL A 51 32.89 -3.43 6.30
N ASN A 52 33.33 -4.37 7.10
CA ASN A 52 32.41 -5.11 7.97
C ASN A 52 31.94 -4.25 9.15
N ASP A 53 30.75 -4.56 9.66
CA ASP A 53 30.27 -4.06 10.94
C ASP A 53 31.29 -4.36 12.05
N GLU A 54 31.68 -3.33 12.83
CA GLU A 54 32.78 -3.35 13.82
C GLU A 54 34.19 -3.60 13.22
N GLY A 55 34.29 -3.66 11.91
CA GLY A 55 35.59 -3.75 11.20
C GLY A 55 36.17 -2.37 10.90
N THR A 56 37.47 -2.35 10.59
CA THR A 56 38.16 -1.13 10.18
C THR A 56 38.85 -1.34 8.83
N GLN A 57 38.93 -0.25 8.04
CA GLN A 57 39.64 -0.24 6.78
C GLN A 57 40.28 1.15 6.53
N GLN A 58 41.49 1.16 5.99
CA GLN A 58 42.24 2.36 5.68
C GLN A 58 41.88 2.91 4.30
N LEU A 59 41.53 4.18 4.21
CA LEU A 59 41.48 4.92 2.96
C LEU A 59 42.86 5.47 2.62
N ASP A 60 43.24 5.43 1.36
CA ASP A 60 44.44 6.07 0.85
C ASP A 60 44.09 7.28 -0.04
N VAL A 61 45.05 8.15 -0.22
CA VAL A 61 44.93 9.37 -1.02
C VAL A 61 45.97 9.33 -2.14
N VAL A 62 45.52 9.53 -3.36
CA VAL A 62 46.39 9.68 -4.55
C VAL A 62 46.44 11.16 -4.90
N VAL A 63 47.63 11.75 -4.95
CA VAL A 63 47.81 13.15 -5.24
C VAL A 63 48.36 13.38 -6.63
N LEU A 64 48.01 14.48 -7.26
CA LEU A 64 48.54 14.94 -8.50
C LEU A 64 49.17 16.36 -8.32
N PRO A 65 50.37 16.62 -8.91
CA PRO A 65 51.24 15.66 -9.60
C PRO A 65 51.85 14.65 -8.60
N GLU A 66 52.15 13.41 -9.06
CA GLU A 66 52.68 12.32 -8.21
C GLU A 66 53.99 12.69 -7.47
N THR A 67 54.69 13.71 -7.96
CA THR A 67 55.93 14.23 -7.35
C THR A 67 55.66 15.15 -6.15
N ALA A 68 54.40 15.46 -5.85
CA ALA A 68 54.00 16.23 -4.65
C ALA A 68 54.25 15.44 -3.36
N LYS A 69 54.45 16.13 -2.26
CA LYS A 69 54.69 15.51 -0.94
C LYS A 69 53.40 15.01 -0.33
N LYS A 70 52.99 13.79 -0.66
CA LYS A 70 51.78 13.13 -0.18
C LYS A 70 51.62 13.12 1.34
N GLY A 71 52.71 12.80 2.09
CA GLY A 71 52.63 12.65 3.55
C GLY A 71 52.17 13.89 4.31
N LYS A 72 52.76 15.09 3.98
CA LYS A 72 52.32 16.36 4.58
C LYS A 72 50.90 16.73 4.17
N PHE A 73 50.54 16.48 2.93
CA PHE A 73 49.19 16.75 2.41
C PHE A 73 48.15 15.86 3.09
N PHE A 74 48.40 14.56 3.18
CA PHE A 74 47.51 13.60 3.84
C PHE A 74 47.20 14.01 5.29
N SER A 75 48.26 14.38 6.08
CA SER A 75 48.11 14.79 7.49
C SER A 75 47.38 16.12 7.67
N SER A 76 47.18 16.90 6.59
CA SER A 76 46.46 18.19 6.67
C SER A 76 44.99 18.05 6.30
N LEU A 77 44.55 16.90 5.81
CA LEU A 77 43.17 16.70 5.38
C LEU A 77 42.21 16.63 6.56
N VAL A 78 41.04 17.21 6.37
CA VAL A 78 39.89 17.12 7.27
C VAL A 78 38.95 16.04 6.73
N TRP A 79 38.80 14.98 7.50
CA TRP A 79 37.92 13.86 7.16
C TRP A 79 36.57 14.03 7.81
N LYS A 80 35.51 13.65 7.08
CA LYS A 80 34.12 13.73 7.56
C LYS A 80 33.29 12.58 6.99
N SER A 81 32.46 11.97 7.83
CA SER A 81 31.39 11.08 7.41
C SER A 81 30.08 11.86 7.28
N ASP A 82 29.27 11.52 6.28
CA ASP A 82 27.89 12.04 6.14
C ASP A 82 26.95 11.42 7.19
N ASP A 83 27.25 10.19 7.66
CA ASP A 83 26.52 9.52 8.75
C ASP A 83 27.49 8.67 9.59
N GLU A 84 27.89 9.21 10.75
CA GLU A 84 28.79 8.55 11.68
C GLU A 84 28.16 7.34 12.37
N ASN A 85 26.83 7.21 12.39
CA ASN A 85 26.19 6.00 12.91
C ASN A 85 26.42 4.80 11.98
N ILE A 86 26.56 5.03 10.68
CA ILE A 86 26.85 3.98 9.69
C ILE A 86 28.34 3.70 9.66
N ALA A 87 29.17 4.70 9.42
CA ALA A 87 30.61 4.58 9.48
C ALA A 87 31.25 5.89 9.94
N SER A 88 32.23 5.78 10.82
CA SER A 88 33.08 6.90 11.26
C SER A 88 34.43 6.86 10.56
N VAL A 89 35.13 7.97 10.53
CA VAL A 89 36.48 8.09 10.00
C VAL A 89 37.33 8.92 10.96
N ASP A 90 38.58 8.50 11.21
CA ASP A 90 39.49 9.23 12.05
C ASP A 90 40.32 10.24 11.23
N GLU A 91 41.17 11.01 11.93
CA GLU A 91 42.09 12.01 11.32
C GLU A 91 43.12 11.40 10.34
N ASN A 92 43.31 10.08 10.40
CA ASN A 92 44.27 9.35 9.55
C ASN A 92 43.55 8.66 8.39
N GLY A 93 42.25 8.87 8.19
CA GLY A 93 41.47 8.22 7.14
C GLY A 93 41.14 6.73 7.41
N LEU A 94 41.27 6.30 8.69
CA LEU A 94 40.85 4.94 9.10
C LEU A 94 39.33 4.95 9.29
N VAL A 95 38.65 4.17 8.47
CA VAL A 95 37.19 4.02 8.51
C VAL A 95 36.81 2.87 9.45
N THR A 96 35.88 3.12 10.33
CA THR A 96 35.24 2.11 11.20
C THR A 96 33.77 1.94 10.79
N GLY A 97 33.38 0.70 10.47
CA GLY A 97 31.99 0.34 10.24
C GLY A 97 31.24 0.23 11.57
N ASN A 98 30.22 1.05 11.79
CA ASN A 98 29.46 1.12 13.04
C ASN A 98 28.11 0.38 12.96
N MET A 99 27.39 0.53 11.84
CA MET A 99 26.12 -0.15 11.57
C MET A 99 25.98 -0.47 10.09
N ARG A 100 25.33 -1.56 9.75
CA ARG A 100 25.00 -1.91 8.37
C ARG A 100 24.28 -0.76 7.64
N GLY A 101 24.81 -0.36 6.50
CA GLY A 101 24.25 0.73 5.69
C GLY A 101 25.25 1.29 4.70
N ASN A 102 24.88 2.39 4.07
CA ASN A 102 25.71 3.12 3.13
C ASN A 102 25.86 4.56 3.63
N THR A 103 27.09 5.07 3.57
CA THR A 103 27.41 6.49 3.85
C THR A 103 28.50 6.95 2.90
N ARG A 104 28.84 8.22 2.96
CA ARG A 104 29.93 8.80 2.21
C ARG A 104 30.94 9.41 3.16
N ILE A 105 32.23 9.17 2.90
CA ILE A 105 33.33 9.82 3.57
C ILE A 105 33.97 10.81 2.61
N THR A 106 34.17 12.03 3.10
CA THR A 106 34.79 13.13 2.36
C THR A 106 36.06 13.55 3.06
N ALA A 107 37.12 13.74 2.29
CA ALA A 107 38.32 14.41 2.73
C ALA A 107 38.43 15.78 2.03
N SER A 108 38.82 16.81 2.76
CA SER A 108 39.01 18.14 2.20
C SER A 108 40.25 18.81 2.77
N THR A 109 40.86 19.77 2.04
CA THR A 109 41.82 20.68 2.61
C THR A 109 41.16 21.58 3.62
N PRO A 110 41.90 22.13 4.62
CA PRO A 110 41.34 23.03 5.65
C PRO A 110 40.63 24.26 5.11
N ASP A 111 41.05 24.73 3.93
CA ASP A 111 40.47 25.88 3.24
C ASP A 111 39.29 25.46 2.31
N GLY A 112 39.03 24.16 2.18
CA GLY A 112 37.99 23.60 1.32
C GLY A 112 38.27 23.71 -0.18
N SER A 113 39.45 24.11 -0.60
CA SER A 113 39.79 24.32 -2.02
C SER A 113 39.89 23.02 -2.81
N LEU A 114 40.30 21.95 -2.15
CA LEU A 114 40.35 20.59 -2.73
C LEU A 114 39.50 19.62 -1.88
N MET A 115 38.74 18.79 -2.52
CA MET A 115 37.97 17.73 -1.84
C MET A 115 37.83 16.49 -2.71
N ALA A 116 37.73 15.34 -2.05
CA ALA A 116 37.43 14.04 -2.67
C ALA A 116 36.56 13.21 -1.74
N SER A 117 35.85 12.22 -2.27
CA SER A 117 34.95 11.38 -1.48
C SER A 117 35.08 9.91 -1.84
N CYS A 118 34.69 9.06 -0.90
CA CYS A 118 34.58 7.61 -1.03
C CYS A 118 33.20 7.19 -0.57
N ASP A 119 32.50 6.38 -1.34
CA ASP A 119 31.26 5.74 -0.90
C ASP A 119 31.61 4.54 -0.02
N VAL A 120 31.01 4.47 1.17
CA VAL A 120 31.28 3.41 2.16
C VAL A 120 30.06 2.53 2.32
N VAL A 121 30.25 1.22 2.17
CA VAL A 121 29.23 0.21 2.39
C VAL A 121 29.65 -0.63 3.59
N VAL A 122 28.89 -0.49 4.69
CA VAL A 122 29.08 -1.32 5.89
C VAL A 122 28.26 -2.58 5.74
N GLN A 123 28.95 -3.73 5.72
CA GLN A 123 28.36 -5.05 5.59
C GLN A 123 28.23 -5.72 6.94
N LEU A 124 27.10 -6.40 7.17
CA LEU A 124 26.90 -7.22 8.34
C LEU A 124 27.05 -8.69 7.96
N VAL A 125 28.08 -9.35 8.50
CA VAL A 125 28.29 -10.79 8.35
C VAL A 125 27.57 -11.49 9.50
N LEU A 126 26.50 -12.22 9.19
CA LEU A 126 25.66 -12.91 10.16
C LEU A 126 26.18 -14.34 10.37
N THR A 127 26.63 -14.63 11.59
CA THR A 127 26.83 -15.98 12.13
C THR A 127 25.86 -16.18 13.30
N ASP A 128 25.62 -17.42 13.71
CA ASP A 128 24.68 -17.70 14.79
C ASP A 128 25.07 -17.00 16.11
N GLU A 129 26.35 -16.84 16.36
CA GLU A 129 26.90 -16.18 17.56
C GLU A 129 27.03 -14.66 17.42
N LYS A 130 26.79 -14.09 16.22
CA LYS A 130 26.92 -12.64 16.02
C LYS A 130 25.95 -11.91 16.93
N ASP A 131 26.50 -11.05 17.77
CA ASP A 131 25.73 -10.11 18.58
C ASP A 131 25.13 -9.01 17.69
N ILE A 132 23.82 -8.92 17.71
CA ILE A 132 23.04 -7.96 16.93
C ILE A 132 22.17 -7.05 17.82
N THR A 133 22.45 -7.03 19.13
CA THR A 133 21.68 -6.27 20.13
C THR A 133 21.50 -4.79 19.75
N LYS A 134 22.55 -4.15 19.23
CA LYS A 134 22.54 -2.74 18.84
C LYS A 134 21.54 -2.39 17.72
N TYR A 135 21.05 -3.38 16.99
CA TYR A 135 20.05 -3.20 15.92
C TYR A 135 18.62 -3.22 16.45
N PHE A 136 18.40 -3.66 17.70
CA PHE A 136 17.08 -3.78 18.28
C PHE A 136 16.68 -2.51 19.04
N GLU A 137 15.43 -2.08 18.82
CA GLU A 137 14.79 -1.12 19.74
C GLU A 137 14.66 -1.78 21.12
N LYS A 138 14.99 -1.02 22.16
CA LYS A 138 15.12 -1.54 23.52
C LYS A 138 13.87 -2.26 24.04
N ASN A 139 12.70 -1.65 23.86
CA ASN A 139 11.46 -2.23 24.37
C ASN A 139 10.98 -3.40 23.49
N PHE A 140 11.31 -3.38 22.20
CA PHE A 140 11.05 -4.50 21.30
C PHE A 140 11.90 -5.72 21.72
N ALA A 141 13.19 -5.52 22.04
CA ALA A 141 14.06 -6.55 22.60
C ALA A 141 13.53 -7.10 23.95
N LEU A 142 13.10 -6.22 24.86
CA LEU A 142 12.52 -6.61 26.14
C LEU A 142 11.21 -7.39 25.97
N ALA A 143 10.38 -7.06 24.97
CA ALA A 143 9.16 -7.79 24.66
C ALA A 143 9.45 -9.20 24.15
N LEU A 144 10.48 -9.37 23.29
CA LEU A 144 10.94 -10.68 22.83
C LEU A 144 11.45 -11.54 24.00
N ASN A 145 12.21 -10.93 24.93
CA ASN A 145 12.69 -11.63 26.13
C ASN A 145 11.53 -12.02 27.06
N PHE A 146 10.57 -11.13 27.27
CA PHE A 146 9.39 -11.39 28.09
C PHE A 146 8.58 -12.60 27.59
N GLU A 147 8.46 -12.75 26.26
CA GLU A 147 7.81 -13.90 25.61
C GLU A 147 8.73 -15.13 25.47
N ASN A 148 9.90 -15.11 26.12
CA ASN A 148 10.91 -16.19 26.04
C ASN A 148 11.34 -16.53 24.59
N LYS A 149 11.30 -15.55 23.69
CA LYS A 149 11.78 -15.72 22.30
C LYS A 149 13.29 -15.59 22.22
N ILE A 150 13.88 -14.84 23.14
CA ILE A 150 15.32 -14.70 23.35
C ILE A 150 15.66 -14.85 24.83
N LYS A 151 16.90 -15.21 25.16
CA LYS A 151 17.34 -15.45 26.53
C LYS A 151 17.64 -14.19 27.32
N ASP A 152 18.23 -13.19 26.66
CA ASP A 152 18.68 -11.94 27.27
C ASP A 152 18.57 -10.79 26.29
N ALA A 153 17.76 -9.78 26.64
CA ALA A 153 17.57 -8.58 25.82
C ALA A 153 18.83 -7.68 25.76
N SER A 154 19.81 -7.88 26.64
CA SER A 154 21.08 -7.16 26.63
C SER A 154 22.17 -7.83 25.78
N LYS A 155 21.90 -9.05 25.28
CA LYS A 155 22.81 -9.81 24.43
C LYS A 155 22.03 -10.71 23.47
N ILE A 156 21.59 -10.15 22.37
CA ILE A 156 20.79 -10.83 21.35
C ILE A 156 21.70 -11.39 20.27
N THR A 157 21.64 -12.69 20.01
CA THR A 157 22.38 -13.30 18.91
C THR A 157 21.48 -13.54 17.70
N TYR A 158 22.06 -13.48 16.51
CA TYR A 158 21.31 -13.75 15.26
C TYR A 158 20.72 -15.16 15.25
N GLY A 159 21.46 -16.16 15.76
CA GLY A 159 21.00 -17.56 15.86
C GLY A 159 19.72 -17.72 16.68
N GLU A 160 19.52 -16.90 17.72
CA GLU A 160 18.28 -16.95 18.53
C GLU A 160 17.09 -16.38 17.75
N VAL A 161 17.26 -15.21 17.11
CA VAL A 161 16.11 -14.49 16.51
C VAL A 161 15.72 -15.03 15.15
N LYS A 162 16.64 -15.54 14.35
CA LYS A 162 16.32 -16.10 13.03
C LYS A 162 15.34 -17.28 13.07
N GLU A 163 15.28 -18.01 14.19
CA GLU A 163 14.41 -19.17 14.37
C GLU A 163 13.00 -18.83 14.86
N ILE A 164 12.75 -17.55 15.18
CA ILE A 164 11.44 -17.09 15.64
C ILE A 164 10.44 -17.15 14.48
N LYS A 165 9.37 -17.96 14.67
CA LYS A 165 8.31 -18.12 13.66
C LYS A 165 7.07 -17.30 13.95
N GLY A 166 6.86 -16.91 15.19
CA GLY A 166 5.71 -16.13 15.61
C GLY A 166 6.04 -15.26 16.81
N PHE A 167 5.52 -14.02 16.76
CA PHE A 167 5.68 -13.08 17.85
C PHE A 167 4.44 -12.18 17.95
N ASP A 168 3.89 -12.12 19.16
CA ASP A 168 2.80 -11.23 19.52
C ASP A 168 3.34 -10.30 20.61
N VAL A 169 3.28 -8.97 20.40
CA VAL A 169 3.78 -8.01 21.38
C VAL A 169 2.91 -8.04 22.64
N PRO A 170 3.51 -8.28 23.83
CA PRO A 170 2.74 -8.30 25.08
C PRO A 170 2.16 -6.93 25.42
N ASN A 171 0.95 -6.88 25.97
CA ASN A 171 0.22 -5.64 26.33
C ASN A 171 1.05 -4.67 27.18
N VAL A 172 1.91 -5.17 28.06
CA VAL A 172 2.78 -4.35 28.93
C VAL A 172 3.83 -3.53 28.19
N TYR A 173 4.02 -3.81 26.89
CA TYR A 173 4.95 -3.10 25.99
C TYR A 173 4.26 -2.23 24.96
N HIS A 174 2.94 -2.27 24.80
CA HIS A 174 2.20 -1.55 23.77
C HIS A 174 2.50 -0.04 23.75
N GLU A 175 2.54 0.59 24.92
CA GLU A 175 2.83 2.03 25.03
C GLU A 175 4.33 2.35 25.06
N LYS A 176 5.21 1.35 25.08
CA LYS A 176 6.66 1.54 25.24
C LYS A 176 7.41 1.40 23.92
N ILE A 177 6.93 0.53 23.02
CA ILE A 177 7.58 0.28 21.74
C ILE A 177 7.29 1.47 20.79
N ILE A 178 8.36 2.09 20.31
CA ILE A 178 8.29 3.21 19.37
C ILE A 178 8.72 2.81 17.95
N SER A 179 9.41 1.69 17.83
CA SER A 179 9.76 1.09 16.54
C SER A 179 9.95 -0.43 16.69
N ALA A 180 9.86 -1.15 15.58
CA ALA A 180 10.18 -2.57 15.52
C ALA A 180 11.58 -2.81 14.90
N SER A 181 12.57 -1.94 15.21
CA SER A 181 13.95 -2.15 14.77
C SER A 181 14.47 -3.46 15.32
N GLY A 182 15.14 -4.25 14.48
CA GLY A 182 15.55 -5.64 14.77
C GLY A 182 14.62 -6.68 14.14
N LEU A 183 13.41 -6.27 13.71
CA LEU A 183 12.47 -7.15 13.02
C LEU A 183 13.11 -7.80 11.78
N GLU A 184 13.96 -7.08 11.06
CA GLU A 184 14.64 -7.55 9.84
C GLU A 184 15.49 -8.81 10.05
N PHE A 185 15.84 -9.16 11.30
CA PHE A 185 16.60 -10.37 11.64
C PHE A 185 15.71 -11.57 11.94
N LEU A 186 14.40 -11.40 12.04
CA LEU A 186 13.45 -12.48 12.27
C LEU A 186 13.09 -13.15 10.92
N GLU A 187 14.07 -13.74 10.25
CA GLU A 187 13.94 -14.22 8.86
C GLU A 187 12.91 -15.34 8.66
N ASN A 188 12.63 -16.11 9.72
CA ASN A 188 11.67 -17.22 9.70
C ASN A 188 10.29 -16.84 10.23
N ILE A 189 10.04 -15.56 10.50
CA ILE A 189 8.74 -15.11 11.03
C ILE A 189 7.61 -15.43 10.04
N GLU A 190 6.59 -16.13 10.53
CA GLU A 190 5.38 -16.48 9.77
C GLU A 190 4.17 -15.68 10.27
N THR A 191 4.14 -15.33 11.56
CA THR A 191 3.07 -14.55 12.17
C THR A 191 3.65 -13.46 13.06
N LEU A 192 3.10 -12.23 12.92
CA LEU A 192 3.52 -11.09 13.71
C LEU A 192 2.30 -10.28 14.14
N ASP A 193 2.18 -10.03 15.44
CA ASP A 193 1.17 -9.13 16.01
C ASP A 193 1.84 -7.98 16.76
N LEU A 194 1.67 -6.77 16.24
CA LEU A 194 2.15 -5.51 16.79
C LEU A 194 0.99 -4.67 17.35
N SER A 195 -0.21 -5.24 17.49
CA SER A 195 -1.41 -4.50 17.86
C SER A 195 -1.22 -3.71 19.15
N GLY A 196 -1.78 -2.51 19.17
CA GLY A 196 -1.76 -1.65 20.35
C GLY A 196 -0.43 -0.94 20.62
N CYS A 197 0.58 -1.05 19.77
CA CYS A 197 1.82 -0.28 19.87
C CYS A 197 1.57 1.19 19.50
N VAL A 198 0.81 1.89 20.35
CA VAL A 198 0.23 3.22 20.09
C VAL A 198 1.23 4.34 19.85
N ASN A 199 2.51 4.13 20.14
CA ASN A 199 3.60 5.08 19.90
C ASN A 199 4.45 4.72 18.66
N MET A 200 4.03 3.68 17.91
CA MET A 200 4.73 3.24 16.70
C MET A 200 4.13 3.95 15.47
N GLU A 201 4.77 5.01 15.00
CA GLU A 201 4.31 5.79 13.85
C GLU A 201 4.67 5.14 12.50
N SER A 202 5.71 4.32 12.49
CA SER A 202 6.17 3.59 11.30
C SER A 202 6.84 2.27 11.68
N VAL A 203 6.81 1.33 10.75
CA VAL A 203 7.52 0.06 10.86
C VAL A 203 8.20 -0.26 9.53
N LYS A 204 9.49 -0.65 9.62
CA LYS A 204 10.25 -1.10 8.46
C LYS A 204 10.31 -2.63 8.49
N PHE A 205 9.62 -3.22 7.53
CA PHE A 205 9.78 -4.63 7.24
C PHE A 205 10.98 -4.79 6.31
N GLY A 206 11.91 -5.62 6.61
CA GLY A 206 12.93 -6.06 5.67
C GLY A 206 12.33 -7.00 4.61
N THR A 207 13.07 -8.03 4.24
CA THR A 207 12.56 -9.09 3.35
C THR A 207 12.09 -10.27 4.21
N HIS A 208 10.77 -10.42 4.36
CA HIS A 208 10.14 -11.49 5.13
C HIS A 208 9.32 -12.40 4.21
N GLY A 209 10.02 -13.20 3.40
CA GLY A 209 9.40 -14.09 2.42
C GLY A 209 8.49 -15.17 3.00
N LYS A 210 8.51 -15.38 4.32
CA LYS A 210 7.70 -16.38 5.04
C LYS A 210 6.54 -15.79 5.84
N LEU A 211 6.45 -14.46 5.98
CA LEU A 211 5.41 -13.80 6.75
C LEU A 211 4.05 -13.96 6.06
N LYS A 212 3.15 -14.68 6.71
CA LYS A 212 1.79 -14.99 6.22
C LYS A 212 0.72 -14.16 6.91
N LYS A 213 0.91 -13.83 8.19
CA LYS A 213 -0.04 -13.08 8.99
C LYS A 213 0.63 -11.89 9.65
N LEU A 214 0.09 -10.70 9.39
CA LEU A 214 0.46 -9.46 10.05
C LEU A 214 -0.77 -8.83 10.69
N VAL A 215 -0.69 -8.52 11.97
CA VAL A 215 -1.65 -7.70 12.69
C VAL A 215 -0.89 -6.50 13.26
N ALA A 216 -1.33 -5.28 12.91
CA ALA A 216 -0.79 -4.04 13.45
C ALA A 216 -1.93 -3.05 13.70
N LYS A 217 -2.93 -3.52 14.42
CA LYS A 217 -4.12 -2.76 14.76
C LYS A 217 -3.84 -1.72 15.83
N GLY A 218 -4.27 -0.48 15.62
CA GLY A 218 -4.20 0.59 16.64
C GLY A 218 -2.77 1.04 16.95
N CYS A 219 -1.89 1.11 15.93
CA CYS A 219 -0.48 1.47 16.10
C CYS A 219 -0.16 2.92 15.68
N GLN A 220 -1.13 3.77 15.37
CA GLN A 220 -0.92 5.14 14.88
C GLN A 220 -0.14 5.22 13.54
N LEU A 221 -0.04 4.13 12.78
CA LEU A 221 0.71 4.08 11.53
C LEU A 221 0.15 5.06 10.49
N THR A 222 1.01 5.91 9.95
CA THR A 222 0.69 6.82 8.84
C THR A 222 1.07 6.25 7.48
N SER A 223 1.98 5.29 7.47
CA SER A 223 2.41 4.52 6.29
C SER A 223 2.95 3.17 6.71
N ILE A 224 2.97 2.22 5.78
CA ILE A 224 3.57 0.90 5.96
C ILE A 224 4.09 0.38 4.61
N ASP A 225 5.32 -0.12 4.60
CA ASP A 225 5.93 -0.76 3.42
C ASP A 225 6.05 -2.26 3.63
N LEU A 226 5.23 -3.02 2.90
CA LEU A 226 5.19 -4.49 2.97
C LEU A 226 5.71 -5.17 1.69
N ARG A 227 6.35 -4.45 0.78
CA ARG A 227 6.85 -5.00 -0.49
C ARG A 227 7.82 -6.19 -0.30
N GLY A 228 8.49 -6.26 0.84
CA GLY A 228 9.35 -7.39 1.22
C GLY A 228 8.60 -8.63 1.72
N CYS A 229 7.26 -8.64 1.78
CA CYS A 229 6.45 -9.69 2.40
C CYS A 229 5.47 -10.37 1.42
N PRO A 230 5.92 -10.94 0.30
CA PRO A 230 5.02 -11.43 -0.76
C PRO A 230 4.18 -12.66 -0.38
N ALA A 231 4.46 -13.29 0.77
CA ALA A 231 3.74 -14.46 1.27
C ALA A 231 2.52 -14.11 2.13
N LEU A 232 2.22 -12.81 2.32
CA LEU A 232 1.11 -12.38 3.17
C LEU A 232 -0.23 -12.89 2.65
N GLU A 233 -0.96 -13.54 3.56
CA GLU A 233 -2.29 -14.10 3.37
C GLU A 233 -3.34 -13.33 4.21
N ASN A 234 -2.94 -12.85 5.39
CA ASN A 234 -3.81 -12.15 6.33
C ASN A 234 -3.16 -10.86 6.82
N ILE A 235 -3.84 -9.74 6.61
CA ILE A 235 -3.40 -8.41 7.01
C ILE A 235 -4.52 -7.74 7.80
N ASP A 236 -4.23 -7.30 9.05
CA ASP A 236 -5.09 -6.41 9.83
C ASP A 236 -4.31 -5.15 10.21
N LEU A 237 -4.68 -4.04 9.58
CA LEU A 237 -4.15 -2.69 9.81
C LEU A 237 -5.23 -1.74 10.33
N SER A 238 -6.28 -2.26 10.93
CA SER A 238 -7.40 -1.47 11.43
C SER A 238 -6.98 -0.47 12.49
N SER A 239 -7.70 0.65 12.60
CA SER A 239 -7.50 1.70 13.61
C SER A 239 -6.09 2.32 13.57
N ASN A 240 -5.68 2.74 12.38
CA ASN A 240 -4.44 3.47 12.11
C ASN A 240 -4.72 4.82 11.44
N LYS A 241 -3.73 5.46 10.85
CA LYS A 241 -3.84 6.75 10.15
C LYS A 241 -3.39 6.67 8.68
N LEU A 242 -3.57 5.51 8.07
CA LEU A 242 -3.15 5.26 6.69
C LEU A 242 -4.02 6.05 5.72
N LYS A 243 -3.40 6.76 4.76
CA LYS A 243 -4.10 7.52 3.71
C LYS A 243 -4.24 6.76 2.41
N SER A 244 -3.41 5.76 2.19
CA SER A 244 -3.47 4.85 1.05
C SER A 244 -2.92 3.49 1.42
N PHE A 245 -3.32 2.46 0.68
CA PHE A 245 -2.76 1.13 0.82
C PHE A 245 -2.68 0.44 -0.54
N ASP A 246 -1.49 -0.05 -0.87
CA ASP A 246 -1.26 -0.81 -2.10
C ASP A 246 -1.11 -2.30 -1.77
N ALA A 247 -2.13 -3.08 -2.12
CA ALA A 247 -2.15 -4.53 -1.93
C ALA A 247 -1.70 -5.32 -3.18
N SER A 248 -1.30 -4.66 -4.27
CA SER A 248 -0.97 -5.33 -5.55
C SER A 248 0.19 -6.32 -5.46
N GLY A 249 1.03 -6.19 -4.43
CA GLY A 249 2.15 -7.10 -4.16
C GLY A 249 1.79 -8.41 -3.46
N PHE A 250 0.50 -8.66 -3.11
CA PHE A 250 0.11 -9.81 -2.27
C PHE A 250 -0.83 -10.78 -3.01
N PRO A 251 -0.32 -11.59 -3.93
CA PRO A 251 -1.17 -12.49 -4.73
C PRO A 251 -1.85 -13.61 -3.91
N LYS A 252 -1.38 -13.85 -2.67
CA LYS A 252 -1.95 -14.83 -1.74
C LYS A 252 -2.90 -14.21 -0.71
N LEU A 253 -3.12 -12.90 -0.77
CA LEU A 253 -3.96 -12.20 0.19
C LEU A 253 -5.38 -12.75 0.19
N TYR A 254 -5.82 -13.27 1.33
CA TYR A 254 -7.11 -13.86 1.57
C TYR A 254 -8.00 -12.99 2.47
N TYR A 255 -7.38 -12.34 3.46
CA TYR A 255 -8.06 -11.50 4.45
C TYR A 255 -7.36 -10.14 4.55
N LEU A 256 -8.12 -9.06 4.37
CA LEU A 256 -7.68 -7.69 4.56
C LEU A 256 -8.67 -6.92 5.44
N ALA A 257 -8.23 -6.51 6.62
CA ALA A 257 -8.93 -5.56 7.48
C ALA A 257 -8.11 -4.26 7.58
N ILE A 258 -8.73 -3.15 7.21
CA ILE A 258 -8.10 -1.83 7.21
C ILE A 258 -9.13 -0.75 7.59
N ASN A 259 -10.07 -1.15 8.48
CA ASN A 259 -11.10 -0.26 9.01
C ASN A 259 -10.50 0.87 9.85
N ASP A 260 -11.27 1.93 10.08
CA ASP A 260 -10.87 3.04 10.94
C ASP A 260 -9.50 3.60 10.56
N ASN A 261 -9.37 4.01 9.31
CA ASN A 261 -8.19 4.67 8.76
C ASN A 261 -8.58 5.97 8.06
N GLU A 262 -7.64 6.56 7.35
CA GLU A 262 -7.86 7.78 6.56
C GLU A 262 -7.72 7.51 5.05
N LEU A 263 -8.03 6.30 4.60
CA LEU A 263 -7.81 5.89 3.22
C LEU A 263 -8.65 6.73 2.24
N GLU A 264 -7.97 7.43 1.36
CA GLU A 264 -8.53 8.09 0.20
C GLU A 264 -8.46 7.21 -1.05
N ASP A 265 -7.52 6.24 -1.05
CA ASP A 265 -7.30 5.28 -2.13
C ASP A 265 -6.83 3.92 -1.60
N ILE A 266 -7.20 2.85 -2.32
CA ILE A 266 -6.74 1.48 -2.07
C ILE A 266 -6.58 0.73 -3.39
N ASN A 267 -5.40 0.15 -3.61
CA ASN A 267 -5.12 -0.68 -4.79
C ASN A 267 -5.22 -2.16 -4.43
N LEU A 268 -6.18 -2.86 -5.03
CA LEU A 268 -6.44 -4.29 -4.84
C LEU A 268 -6.09 -5.14 -6.08
N ASN A 269 -5.36 -4.57 -7.04
CA ASN A 269 -4.97 -5.27 -8.26
C ASN A 269 -4.14 -6.53 -7.93
N GLY A 270 -4.50 -7.66 -8.55
CA GLY A 270 -3.79 -8.92 -8.31
C GLY A 270 -4.26 -9.73 -7.10
N CYS A 271 -5.15 -9.19 -6.24
CA CYS A 271 -5.67 -9.89 -5.06
C CYS A 271 -6.79 -10.88 -5.41
N ALA A 272 -6.54 -11.80 -6.35
CA ALA A 272 -7.57 -12.71 -6.86
C ALA A 272 -8.13 -13.70 -5.82
N LEU A 273 -7.39 -13.94 -4.73
CA LEU A 273 -7.79 -14.86 -3.65
C LEU A 273 -8.47 -14.14 -2.47
N LEU A 274 -8.61 -12.81 -2.54
CA LEU A 274 -9.21 -12.04 -1.45
C LEU A 274 -10.68 -12.46 -1.25
N ASN A 275 -11.00 -12.88 -0.03
CA ASN A 275 -12.33 -13.38 0.35
C ASN A 275 -12.95 -12.56 1.50
N TYR A 276 -12.14 -11.89 2.31
CA TYR A 276 -12.58 -11.02 3.40
C TYR A 276 -11.97 -9.64 3.23
N LEU A 277 -12.82 -8.61 3.09
CA LEU A 277 -12.39 -7.24 2.90
C LEU A 277 -13.19 -6.32 3.84
N PHE A 278 -12.50 -5.68 4.77
CA PHE A 278 -13.08 -4.75 5.74
C PHE A 278 -12.39 -3.39 5.60
N ILE A 279 -13.11 -2.41 5.03
CA ILE A 279 -12.64 -1.06 4.71
C ILE A 279 -13.56 0.02 5.28
N ARG A 280 -14.43 -0.31 6.25
CA ARG A 280 -15.34 0.65 6.86
C ARG A 280 -14.60 1.79 7.56
N ASP A 281 -15.30 2.91 7.78
CA ASP A 281 -14.76 4.08 8.47
C ASP A 281 -13.43 4.57 7.84
N ASN A 282 -13.49 4.87 6.54
CA ASN A 282 -12.41 5.45 5.74
C ASN A 282 -12.89 6.68 4.95
N LYS A 283 -12.08 7.21 4.06
CA LYS A 283 -12.38 8.39 3.23
C LYS A 283 -12.51 8.05 1.73
N LEU A 284 -12.76 6.78 1.40
CA LEU A 284 -12.83 6.30 0.03
C LEU A 284 -14.03 6.91 -0.72
N LYS A 285 -13.81 7.28 -1.99
CA LYS A 285 -14.84 7.73 -2.93
C LYS A 285 -15.45 6.59 -3.73
N SER A 286 -14.64 5.57 -4.00
CA SER A 286 -15.00 4.37 -4.74
C SER A 286 -14.05 3.24 -4.39
N ILE A 287 -14.33 2.04 -4.89
CA ILE A 287 -13.42 0.90 -4.80
C ILE A 287 -13.44 0.10 -6.11
N ASP A 288 -12.26 -0.25 -6.63
CA ASP A 288 -12.13 -1.16 -7.76
C ASP A 288 -11.96 -2.60 -7.26
N MET A 289 -12.94 -3.44 -7.62
CA MET A 289 -13.03 -4.85 -7.27
C MET A 289 -12.76 -5.78 -8.46
N SER A 290 -12.30 -5.25 -9.59
CA SER A 290 -12.16 -6.00 -10.86
C SER A 290 -11.24 -7.21 -10.77
N SER A 291 -10.23 -7.15 -9.90
CA SER A 291 -9.30 -8.26 -9.66
C SER A 291 -9.81 -9.32 -8.70
N ILE A 292 -10.90 -9.07 -7.96
CA ILE A 292 -11.35 -9.91 -6.86
C ILE A 292 -12.43 -10.87 -7.35
N LYS A 293 -12.22 -12.17 -7.16
CA LYS A 293 -13.11 -13.22 -7.68
C LYS A 293 -13.93 -13.95 -6.61
N LEU A 294 -13.45 -13.96 -5.36
CA LEU A 294 -13.98 -14.84 -4.32
C LEU A 294 -14.82 -14.11 -3.26
N LEU A 295 -14.78 -12.80 -3.22
CA LEU A 295 -15.46 -12.00 -2.20
C LEU A 295 -16.99 -12.10 -2.34
N ASN A 296 -17.67 -12.45 -1.26
CA ASN A 296 -19.12 -12.38 -1.14
C ASN A 296 -19.57 -11.23 -0.25
N ASP A 297 -20.87 -10.89 -0.28
CA ASP A 297 -21.40 -9.72 0.41
C ASP A 297 -21.29 -9.80 1.94
N ASN A 298 -21.29 -10.99 2.53
CA ASN A 298 -21.15 -11.18 3.97
C ASN A 298 -19.73 -10.90 4.48
N ASN A 299 -18.75 -10.98 3.58
CA ASN A 299 -17.33 -10.83 3.87
C ASN A 299 -16.78 -9.46 3.43
N PHE A 300 -17.67 -8.55 2.99
CA PHE A 300 -17.31 -7.23 2.51
C PHE A 300 -17.97 -6.14 3.35
N ASN A 301 -17.16 -5.39 4.11
CA ASN A 301 -17.66 -4.27 4.89
C ASN A 301 -17.01 -2.95 4.42
N TYR A 302 -17.82 -2.09 3.82
CA TYR A 302 -17.45 -0.79 3.23
C TYR A 302 -18.22 0.38 3.81
N LEU A 303 -18.89 0.19 4.96
CA LEU A 303 -19.70 1.23 5.61
C LEU A 303 -18.86 2.47 5.98
N TYR A 304 -19.54 3.61 6.10
CA TYR A 304 -18.97 4.89 6.55
C TYR A 304 -17.81 5.40 5.67
N ASN A 305 -17.83 5.07 4.37
CA ASN A 305 -17.02 5.75 3.36
C ASN A 305 -17.85 6.88 2.74
N PRO A 306 -17.28 8.08 2.51
CA PRO A 306 -18.05 9.25 2.08
C PRO A 306 -18.55 9.18 0.65
N GLY A 307 -17.92 8.37 -0.21
CA GLY A 307 -18.22 8.39 -1.64
C GLY A 307 -17.95 9.75 -2.28
N GLU A 308 -18.52 9.95 -3.44
CA GLU A 308 -18.48 11.23 -4.17
C GLU A 308 -19.89 11.62 -4.60
N ASN A 309 -20.31 12.85 -4.29
CA ASN A 309 -21.66 13.36 -4.60
C ASN A 309 -22.82 12.47 -4.07
N GLY A 310 -22.64 11.88 -2.91
CA GLY A 310 -23.62 10.97 -2.30
C GLY A 310 -23.62 9.54 -2.85
N GLU A 311 -22.60 9.18 -3.64
CA GLU A 311 -22.45 7.86 -4.26
C GLU A 311 -21.11 7.23 -3.95
N PHE A 312 -21.12 5.96 -3.55
CA PHE A 312 -19.93 5.12 -3.41
C PHE A 312 -19.95 4.02 -4.49
N LYS A 313 -19.07 4.12 -5.46
CA LYS A 313 -19.02 3.19 -6.59
C LYS A 313 -18.20 1.96 -6.25
N ILE A 314 -18.80 0.78 -6.37
CA ILE A 314 -18.13 -0.52 -6.29
C ILE A 314 -17.91 -0.99 -7.73
N ILE A 315 -16.71 -0.75 -8.27
CA ILE A 315 -16.38 -0.98 -9.68
C ILE A 315 -16.13 -2.47 -9.91
N ASN A 316 -16.75 -3.02 -10.96
CA ASN A 316 -16.54 -4.38 -11.46
C ASN A 316 -16.71 -5.51 -10.41
N LYS A 317 -17.60 -5.32 -9.42
CA LYS A 317 -17.99 -6.42 -8.56
C LYS A 317 -18.74 -7.46 -9.39
N ASN A 318 -18.34 -8.74 -9.28
CA ASN A 318 -18.95 -9.86 -10.02
C ASN A 318 -20.47 -9.83 -9.98
N GLU A 319 -21.10 -9.90 -11.14
CA GLU A 319 -22.56 -9.82 -11.38
C GLU A 319 -23.39 -10.92 -10.72
N THR A 320 -22.77 -11.94 -10.15
CA THR A 320 -23.42 -13.09 -9.53
C THR A 320 -23.83 -12.87 -8.08
N SER A 321 -23.40 -11.78 -7.43
CA SER A 321 -23.84 -11.48 -6.07
C SER A 321 -25.24 -10.88 -6.08
N ARG A 322 -26.14 -11.50 -5.34
CA ARG A 322 -27.54 -11.08 -5.17
C ARG A 322 -27.63 -9.60 -4.87
N LEU A 323 -28.13 -8.91 -5.78
CA LEU A 323 -28.77 -7.63 -5.93
C LEU A 323 -29.11 -6.87 -4.64
N VAL A 324 -28.13 -6.32 -3.99
CA VAL A 324 -28.34 -5.08 -3.26
C VAL A 324 -28.04 -3.98 -4.25
N SER A 325 -29.07 -3.44 -4.87
CA SER A 325 -28.89 -2.43 -5.90
C SER A 325 -28.29 -1.15 -5.33
N TRP A 326 -28.69 -0.75 -4.12
CA TRP A 326 -28.18 0.43 -3.43
C TRP A 326 -28.13 0.17 -1.93
N THR A 327 -27.00 0.45 -1.30
CA THR A 327 -26.79 0.27 0.14
C THR A 327 -26.31 1.58 0.75
N MET A 328 -26.94 2.04 1.81
CA MET A 328 -26.49 3.23 2.55
C MET A 328 -25.20 2.92 3.28
N VAL A 329 -24.15 3.69 2.98
CA VAL A 329 -22.81 3.48 3.55
C VAL A 329 -22.41 4.59 4.52
N ALA A 330 -22.98 5.78 4.42
CA ALA A 330 -22.68 6.92 5.28
C ALA A 330 -23.81 7.95 5.26
N GLY A 331 -23.77 8.89 6.21
CA GLY A 331 -24.65 10.04 6.28
C GLY A 331 -25.88 9.84 7.16
N ASP A 332 -26.63 10.92 7.36
CA ASP A 332 -27.93 10.98 8.02
C ASP A 332 -29.07 11.01 6.97
N GLU A 333 -30.30 11.22 7.40
CA GLU A 333 -31.46 11.29 6.49
C GLU A 333 -31.35 12.34 5.38
N LYS A 334 -30.53 13.38 5.55
CA LYS A 334 -30.37 14.50 4.59
C LYS A 334 -29.15 14.35 3.70
N SER A 335 -28.12 13.65 4.16
CA SER A 335 -26.83 13.50 3.51
C SER A 335 -26.41 12.04 3.30
N ARG A 336 -27.37 11.19 2.96
CA ARG A 336 -27.12 9.75 2.73
C ARG A 336 -26.16 9.52 1.57
N VAL A 337 -25.17 8.65 1.81
CA VAL A 337 -24.29 8.12 0.77
C VAL A 337 -24.70 6.69 0.46
N TRP A 338 -24.93 6.41 -0.81
CA TRP A 338 -25.41 5.12 -1.29
C TRP A 338 -24.35 4.42 -2.14
N ALA A 339 -24.01 3.18 -1.76
CA ALA A 339 -23.15 2.32 -2.54
C ALA A 339 -23.93 1.51 -3.57
N TYR A 340 -23.33 1.30 -4.74
CA TYR A 340 -23.86 0.46 -5.79
C TYR A 340 -22.75 -0.17 -6.63
N ASN A 341 -23.08 -1.28 -7.29
CA ASN A 341 -22.17 -1.91 -8.25
C ASN A 341 -22.11 -1.06 -9.53
N TYR A 342 -20.90 -0.73 -9.94
CA TYR A 342 -20.61 0.10 -11.10
C TYR A 342 -19.69 -0.64 -12.08
N SER A 343 -19.94 -0.50 -13.37
CA SER A 343 -19.05 -0.96 -14.44
C SER A 343 -18.84 0.15 -15.44
N ASP A 344 -17.60 0.41 -15.85
CA ASP A 344 -17.27 1.40 -16.87
C ASP A 344 -17.90 1.07 -18.22
N ASN A 345 -18.17 -0.20 -18.48
CA ASN A 345 -18.79 -0.71 -19.71
C ASN A 345 -20.31 -0.79 -19.63
N ALA A 346 -20.91 -0.54 -18.46
CA ALA A 346 -22.36 -0.56 -18.31
C ALA A 346 -22.99 0.71 -18.89
N PRO A 347 -24.24 0.62 -19.40
CA PRO A 347 -25.01 1.78 -19.86
C PRO A 347 -25.10 2.83 -18.76
N LYS A 348 -24.71 4.08 -19.05
CA LYS A 348 -24.77 5.19 -18.08
C LYS A 348 -26.13 5.85 -18.11
N ILE A 349 -26.68 6.12 -16.93
CA ILE A 349 -27.93 6.87 -16.80
C ILE A 349 -27.62 8.35 -16.98
N LYS A 350 -28.26 8.98 -17.96
CA LYS A 350 -28.16 10.40 -18.24
C LYS A 350 -29.14 11.19 -17.37
N THR A 351 -30.39 10.74 -17.35
CA THR A 351 -31.45 11.34 -16.53
C THR A 351 -32.39 10.26 -16.00
N GLN A 352 -33.00 10.53 -14.85
CA GLN A 352 -34.08 9.70 -14.31
C GLN A 352 -35.11 10.55 -13.57
N THR A 353 -36.32 10.04 -13.43
CA THR A 353 -37.34 10.58 -12.54
C THR A 353 -36.95 10.30 -11.09
N ASP A 354 -36.88 11.31 -10.21
CA ASP A 354 -36.62 11.10 -8.80
C ASP A 354 -37.91 10.86 -7.99
N LYS A 355 -38.83 11.82 -8.03
CA LYS A 355 -40.10 11.75 -7.30
C LYS A 355 -41.21 12.40 -8.10
N VAL A 356 -42.35 11.70 -8.18
CA VAL A 356 -43.59 12.23 -8.78
C VAL A 356 -44.75 11.96 -7.85
N ALA A 357 -45.82 12.71 -8.00
CA ALA A 357 -47.05 12.48 -7.22
C ALA A 357 -48.23 12.31 -8.18
N THR A 358 -49.16 11.47 -7.79
CA THR A 358 -50.40 11.22 -8.54
C THR A 358 -51.59 11.03 -7.60
N THR A 359 -52.76 10.97 -8.16
CA THR A 359 -54.03 10.69 -7.47
C THR A 359 -54.73 9.51 -8.16
N ASN A 360 -55.82 9.07 -7.54
CA ASN A 360 -56.61 7.95 -8.06
C ASN A 360 -56.93 8.15 -9.53
N ASP A 361 -56.70 7.14 -10.37
CA ASP A 361 -56.99 7.07 -11.81
C ASP A 361 -56.27 8.14 -12.66
N VAL A 362 -55.21 8.75 -12.17
CA VAL A 362 -54.39 9.68 -12.94
C VAL A 362 -53.08 8.97 -13.34
N PRO A 363 -52.76 8.89 -14.64
CA PRO A 363 -51.52 8.30 -15.09
C PRO A 363 -50.29 9.00 -14.55
N VAL A 364 -49.27 8.23 -14.14
CA VAL A 364 -47.98 8.75 -13.74
C VAL A 364 -46.87 7.91 -14.38
N THR A 365 -45.85 8.59 -14.90
CA THR A 365 -44.75 7.93 -15.61
C THR A 365 -43.44 8.15 -14.88
N LEU A 366 -42.70 7.05 -14.67
CA LEU A 366 -41.29 7.06 -14.32
C LEU A 366 -40.46 6.82 -15.58
N SER A 367 -39.33 7.51 -15.72
CA SER A 367 -38.46 7.37 -16.87
C SER A 367 -37.00 7.41 -16.50
N VAL A 368 -36.20 6.69 -17.26
CA VAL A 368 -34.74 6.68 -17.23
C VAL A 368 -34.24 6.80 -18.66
N GLU A 369 -33.38 7.77 -18.91
CA GLU A 369 -32.68 7.96 -20.17
C GLU A 369 -31.22 7.52 -20.01
N LEU A 370 -30.72 6.73 -20.95
CA LEU A 370 -29.32 6.31 -20.98
C LEU A 370 -28.48 7.26 -21.84
N GLU A 371 -27.21 7.49 -21.46
CA GLU A 371 -26.27 8.27 -22.28
C GLU A 371 -25.94 7.52 -23.58
N SER A 372 -25.75 6.22 -23.47
CA SER A 372 -25.47 5.31 -24.57
C SER A 372 -25.96 3.91 -24.20
N GLN A 373 -26.30 3.14 -25.20
CA GLN A 373 -26.69 1.73 -25.01
C GLN A 373 -26.26 0.92 -26.21
N SER A 374 -26.01 -0.39 -25.99
CA SER A 374 -25.83 -1.34 -27.07
C SER A 374 -27.18 -1.61 -27.79
N ALA A 375 -27.12 -2.35 -28.89
CA ALA A 375 -28.33 -2.76 -29.60
C ALA A 375 -29.18 -3.80 -28.83
N ASN A 376 -28.57 -4.46 -27.85
CA ASN A 376 -29.17 -5.62 -27.17
C ASN A 376 -29.37 -5.36 -25.66
N VAL A 377 -30.15 -4.34 -25.35
CA VAL A 377 -30.46 -3.92 -23.98
C VAL A 377 -31.83 -4.39 -23.56
N GLU A 378 -31.93 -4.97 -22.37
CA GLU A 378 -33.20 -5.31 -21.74
C GLU A 378 -33.48 -4.41 -20.53
N TYR A 379 -34.73 -3.97 -20.38
CA TYR A 379 -35.21 -3.13 -19.29
C TYR A 379 -36.11 -3.95 -18.38
N HIS A 380 -35.79 -3.94 -17.07
CA HIS A 380 -36.57 -4.62 -16.07
C HIS A 380 -36.93 -3.66 -14.94
N TRP A 381 -38.18 -3.29 -14.84
CA TRP A 381 -38.71 -2.48 -13.73
C TRP A 381 -39.00 -3.36 -12.52
N TRP A 382 -38.71 -2.84 -11.35
CA TRP A 382 -38.90 -3.54 -10.10
C TRP A 382 -39.55 -2.63 -9.06
N HIS A 383 -40.47 -3.18 -8.27
CA HIS A 383 -40.79 -2.64 -6.96
C HIS A 383 -39.58 -2.81 -6.07
N CYS A 384 -39.25 -1.77 -5.32
CA CYS A 384 -38.23 -1.86 -4.30
C CYS A 384 -38.74 -1.31 -2.96
N ARG A 385 -38.05 -1.66 -1.91
CA ARG A 385 -38.34 -1.17 -0.56
C ARG A 385 -37.05 -0.81 0.13
N GLU A 386 -37.15 0.16 1.02
CA GLU A 386 -36.11 0.39 2.02
C GLU A 386 -36.19 -0.74 3.04
N ALA A 387 -35.11 -1.44 3.27
CA ALA A 387 -34.98 -2.52 4.21
C ALA A 387 -33.79 -2.28 5.13
N LYS A 388 -33.90 -2.76 6.37
CA LYS A 388 -32.80 -2.70 7.33
C LYS A 388 -32.28 -4.11 7.54
N ASN A 389 -30.99 -4.31 7.32
CA ASN A 389 -30.35 -5.56 7.69
C ASN A 389 -30.42 -5.73 9.21
N THR A 390 -30.97 -6.85 9.67
CA THR A 390 -31.20 -7.13 11.09
C THR A 390 -29.90 -7.29 11.88
N ASP A 391 -28.85 -7.81 11.24
CA ASP A 391 -27.60 -8.16 11.88
C ASP A 391 -26.64 -6.97 11.96
N THR A 392 -26.60 -6.14 10.90
CA THR A 392 -25.69 -5.00 10.80
C THR A 392 -26.36 -3.64 11.04
N GLY A 393 -27.69 -3.58 11.02
CA GLY A 393 -28.45 -2.33 11.07
C GLY A 393 -28.40 -1.49 9.79
N GLN A 394 -27.77 -2.01 8.73
CA GLN A 394 -27.54 -1.33 7.47
C GLN A 394 -28.84 -1.13 6.69
N LEU A 395 -29.08 0.09 6.22
CA LEU A 395 -30.18 0.38 5.30
C LEU A 395 -29.81 0.03 3.87
N MET A 396 -30.77 -0.50 3.13
CA MET A 396 -30.60 -0.86 1.74
C MET A 396 -31.91 -0.72 0.95
N TYR A 397 -31.82 -0.50 -0.34
CA TYR A 397 -32.96 -0.68 -1.21
C TYR A 397 -32.91 -2.07 -1.84
N GLN A 398 -33.96 -2.84 -1.62
CA GLN A 398 -34.10 -4.20 -2.16
C GLN A 398 -35.19 -4.23 -3.22
N THR A 399 -34.86 -4.76 -4.39
CA THR A 399 -35.87 -5.15 -5.37
C THR A 399 -36.57 -6.43 -4.90
N TYR A 400 -37.88 -6.47 -4.91
CA TYR A 400 -38.63 -7.64 -4.43
C TYR A 400 -39.65 -8.18 -5.41
N SER A 401 -40.15 -7.39 -6.37
CA SER A 401 -41.14 -7.81 -7.33
C SER A 401 -40.87 -7.18 -8.69
N LYS A 402 -40.63 -8.03 -9.70
CA LYS A 402 -40.51 -7.55 -11.08
C LYS A 402 -41.88 -7.09 -11.58
N ILE A 403 -41.89 -6.00 -12.30
CA ILE A 403 -43.12 -5.36 -12.80
C ILE A 403 -43.29 -5.81 -14.27
N GLU A 404 -44.45 -6.29 -14.57
CA GLU A 404 -44.87 -6.65 -15.92
C GLU A 404 -46.03 -5.75 -16.37
N ASP A 405 -46.21 -5.56 -17.67
CA ASP A 405 -47.36 -4.86 -18.21
C ASP A 405 -48.63 -5.59 -17.75
N LYS A 406 -49.53 -4.86 -17.17
CA LYS A 406 -50.73 -5.42 -16.56
C LYS A 406 -51.97 -4.55 -16.82
N PHE A 407 -53.06 -5.22 -17.09
CA PHE A 407 -54.39 -4.64 -17.06
C PHE A 407 -55.21 -5.40 -16.03
N ASP A 408 -55.75 -4.71 -15.05
CA ASP A 408 -56.55 -5.32 -13.98
C ASP A 408 -57.82 -4.50 -13.74
N THR A 409 -58.91 -5.17 -13.36
CA THR A 409 -60.18 -4.54 -13.08
C THR A 409 -60.66 -5.01 -11.72
N ASP A 410 -60.97 -4.09 -10.80
CA ASP A 410 -61.54 -4.42 -9.50
C ASP A 410 -63.04 -4.78 -9.62
N GLY A 411 -63.62 -5.30 -8.54
CA GLY A 411 -65.04 -5.66 -8.48
C GLY A 411 -66.01 -4.49 -8.66
N GLY A 412 -65.52 -3.23 -8.63
CA GLY A 412 -66.25 -2.00 -8.88
C GLY A 412 -66.13 -1.45 -10.32
N GLY A 413 -65.39 -2.16 -11.17
CA GLY A 413 -65.16 -1.75 -12.58
C GLY A 413 -64.03 -0.73 -12.79
N ASN A 414 -63.30 -0.36 -11.72
CA ASN A 414 -62.14 0.52 -11.84
C ASN A 414 -60.96 -0.25 -12.46
N LYS A 415 -60.26 0.42 -13.37
CA LYS A 415 -59.19 -0.17 -14.18
C LYS A 415 -57.80 0.27 -13.71
N SER A 416 -56.90 -0.65 -13.43
CA SER A 416 -55.51 -0.36 -13.18
C SER A 416 -54.65 -0.87 -14.34
N ILE A 417 -53.83 0.00 -14.89
CA ILE A 417 -53.01 -0.25 -16.07
C ILE A 417 -51.55 0.01 -15.73
N ILE A 418 -50.70 -0.96 -16.03
CA ILE A 418 -49.24 -0.81 -16.02
C ILE A 418 -48.75 -1.08 -17.44
N SER A 419 -48.01 -0.13 -18.01
CA SER A 419 -47.51 -0.30 -19.38
C SER A 419 -46.08 0.28 -19.51
N GLY A 420 -45.30 -0.29 -20.43
CA GLY A 420 -43.93 0.10 -20.69
C GLY A 420 -42.88 -0.63 -19.85
N SER A 421 -43.26 -1.75 -19.21
CA SER A 421 -42.35 -2.51 -18.33
C SER A 421 -41.08 -3.03 -19.01
N LYS A 422 -41.01 -3.01 -20.33
CA LYS A 422 -39.86 -3.45 -21.15
C LYS A 422 -39.13 -2.27 -21.82
N THR A 423 -39.33 -1.07 -21.33
CA THR A 423 -38.70 0.15 -21.89
C THR A 423 -38.06 0.98 -20.77
N GLY A 424 -37.33 2.03 -21.15
CA GLY A 424 -36.78 3.00 -20.20
C GLY A 424 -37.85 3.85 -19.50
N SER A 425 -39.14 3.69 -19.85
CA SER A 425 -40.25 4.42 -19.22
C SER A 425 -41.39 3.47 -18.87
N ILE A 426 -41.94 3.61 -17.68
CA ILE A 426 -43.11 2.85 -17.23
C ILE A 426 -44.20 3.79 -16.76
N THR A 427 -45.42 3.50 -17.13
CA THR A 427 -46.61 4.30 -16.77
C THR A 427 -47.56 3.47 -15.90
N PHE A 428 -48.00 4.06 -14.81
CA PHE A 428 -48.96 3.50 -13.88
C PHE A 428 -50.24 4.34 -13.91
N THR A 429 -51.37 3.66 -14.04
CA THR A 429 -52.70 4.22 -13.78
C THR A 429 -53.34 3.26 -12.75
N ILE A 430 -53.42 3.68 -11.50
CA ILE A 430 -53.90 2.82 -10.40
C ILE A 430 -55.21 3.40 -9.87
N ALA A 431 -56.27 2.59 -9.85
CA ALA A 431 -57.59 3.03 -9.46
C ALA A 431 -58.29 2.05 -8.52
N GLY A 432 -59.32 2.55 -7.85
CA GLY A 432 -60.23 1.78 -7.02
C GLY A 432 -59.54 1.05 -5.86
N LEU A 433 -59.83 -0.24 -5.72
CA LEU A 433 -59.33 -1.06 -4.61
C LEU A 433 -57.81 -1.28 -4.65
N HIS A 434 -57.19 -1.06 -5.79
CA HIS A 434 -55.74 -1.16 -5.95
C HIS A 434 -54.98 0.14 -5.57
N TYR A 435 -55.72 1.25 -5.38
CA TYR A 435 -55.16 2.52 -5.01
C TYR A 435 -54.93 2.60 -3.48
N LYS A 436 -53.70 2.79 -3.09
CA LYS A 436 -53.29 2.99 -1.71
C LYS A 436 -52.52 4.29 -1.58
N LYS A 437 -52.87 5.14 -0.63
CA LYS A 437 -52.12 6.37 -0.32
C LYS A 437 -50.76 6.04 0.28
N GLY A 438 -49.76 6.76 -0.13
CA GLY A 438 -48.40 6.62 0.40
C GLY A 438 -47.34 6.67 -0.68
N ASP A 439 -46.12 6.48 -0.27
CA ASP A 439 -44.94 6.42 -1.15
C ASP A 439 -44.66 4.99 -1.56
N GLU A 440 -44.49 4.78 -2.85
CA GLU A 440 -44.01 3.51 -3.39
C GLU A 440 -42.71 3.73 -4.15
N LEU A 441 -41.76 2.79 -4.02
CA LEU A 441 -40.43 2.87 -4.55
C LEU A 441 -40.25 1.93 -5.74
N TYR A 442 -39.63 2.44 -6.78
CA TYR A 442 -39.39 1.73 -8.03
C TYR A 442 -37.94 1.87 -8.46
N MET A 443 -37.43 0.88 -9.14
CA MET A 443 -36.10 0.91 -9.77
C MET A 443 -36.14 0.27 -11.14
N LEU A 444 -35.33 0.82 -12.05
CA LEU A 444 -35.04 0.18 -13.32
C LEU A 444 -33.69 -0.52 -13.25
N VAL A 445 -33.67 -1.78 -13.69
CA VAL A 445 -32.47 -2.55 -13.93
C VAL A 445 -32.31 -2.75 -15.44
N VAL A 446 -31.17 -2.31 -15.94
CA VAL A 446 -30.86 -2.37 -17.38
C VAL A 446 -29.77 -3.42 -17.59
N TYR A 447 -30.08 -4.45 -18.37
CA TYR A 447 -29.14 -5.48 -18.76
C TYR A 447 -28.63 -5.20 -20.17
N ASP A 448 -27.34 -4.93 -20.30
CA ASP A 448 -26.66 -4.88 -21.58
C ASP A 448 -26.07 -6.24 -21.90
N LYS A 449 -26.70 -6.99 -22.80
CA LYS A 449 -26.29 -8.35 -23.15
C LYS A 449 -25.01 -8.40 -23.97
N ASP A 450 -24.73 -7.36 -24.74
CA ASP A 450 -23.55 -7.32 -25.59
C ASP A 450 -22.31 -7.02 -24.75
N ALA A 451 -22.43 -6.15 -23.76
CA ALA A 451 -21.36 -5.83 -22.83
C ALA A 451 -21.32 -6.77 -21.59
N ALA A 452 -22.33 -7.63 -21.41
CA ALA A 452 -22.53 -8.48 -20.22
C ALA A 452 -22.50 -7.66 -18.91
N THR A 453 -23.18 -6.53 -18.88
CA THR A 453 -23.19 -5.59 -17.75
C THR A 453 -24.59 -5.26 -17.28
N ILE A 454 -24.69 -4.79 -16.03
CA ILE A 454 -25.94 -4.39 -15.39
C ILE A 454 -25.82 -2.95 -14.88
N THR A 455 -26.83 -2.14 -15.18
CA THR A 455 -26.98 -0.79 -14.63
C THR A 455 -28.24 -0.70 -13.78
N TYR A 456 -28.13 -0.08 -12.62
CA TYR A 456 -29.26 0.17 -11.73
C TYR A 456 -29.57 1.66 -11.70
N SER A 457 -30.86 2.03 -11.86
CA SER A 457 -31.30 3.38 -11.52
C SER A 457 -31.22 3.61 -10.01
N LYS A 458 -31.14 4.87 -9.57
CA LYS A 458 -31.51 5.22 -8.19
C LYS A 458 -32.99 4.88 -7.95
N PRO A 459 -33.40 4.63 -6.72
CA PRO A 459 -34.81 4.50 -6.39
C PRO A 459 -35.61 5.73 -6.80
N MET A 460 -36.74 5.53 -7.43
CA MET A 460 -37.69 6.54 -7.87
C MET A 460 -38.97 6.40 -7.02
N THR A 461 -39.56 7.52 -6.63
CA THR A 461 -40.72 7.52 -5.74
C THR A 461 -41.98 7.96 -6.48
N ILE A 462 -43.08 7.18 -6.38
CA ILE A 462 -44.43 7.65 -6.67
C ILE A 462 -45.15 7.91 -5.33
N THR A 463 -45.59 9.13 -5.12
CA THR A 463 -46.43 9.49 -3.98
C THR A 463 -47.91 9.47 -4.42
N TYR A 464 -48.66 8.52 -3.94
CA TYR A 464 -50.13 8.44 -4.09
C TYR A 464 -50.80 9.27 -3.03
N LYS A 465 -51.53 10.37 -3.43
CA LYS A 465 -52.14 11.37 -2.53
C LYS A 465 -53.57 11.04 -2.17
#